data_76b7770339292addfc29949249884db8
#
_entry.id   76b7770339292addfc29949249884db8
#
_cell.length_a   1.000
_cell.length_b   1.000
_cell.length_c   1.000
_cell.angle_alpha   90.00
_cell.angle_beta   90.00
_cell.angle_gamma   90.00
#
_symmetry.space_group_name_H-M   'P 1'
#
loop_
_entity.id
_entity.type
_entity.pdbx_description
1 polymer ?
#
loop_
_entity_poly.entity_id
_entity_poly.type
_entity_poly.pdbx_seq_one_letter_code
_entity_poly.pdbx_strand_id
1 'polypeptide(L)'
;MLRSGVMPNEVSFSSLLKDPLQFHLLQIHSLVTRLGYDGYDYVSSAIISSYASHEMVSDALAYGGLLDPDSCVVSMNVLAGVYNRVRMYEEVKKLLLHQGSNDTVSWSILITACAKNGDYAEAFKIFKRMRICGHHFDRYASVSLLSICTKSNSLVLGSSLHGLIIKTNSGCLDTYVHNILLDMYAKCGRIEDCLKAFKEMEGRNIISWTAVISGLALNGFSHKALAWFKAMEEDGFNPDNVAVTAVLSSCRHGGLVHEGMKIFRHMKSDYSLEPEMEHYICVVDMLCKCGYLKEAEVVIRDMPFQPSAVIWRTFLQGCQTYGVIDAQVFS
;
A
#
# COMPACT_ATOMS: atom_id res chain seq x y z
N MET A 1 -27.46 23.16 23.04
CA MET A 1 -26.51 24.09 23.66
C MET A 1 -26.98 25.54 23.50
N LEU A 2 -27.01 26.15 22.33
CA LEU A 2 -27.37 27.58 22.16
C LEU A 2 -28.78 27.92 22.67
N ARG A 3 -29.78 27.04 22.47
CA ARG A 3 -31.15 27.23 22.99
C ARG A 3 -31.28 27.13 24.52
N SER A 4 -30.31 26.49 25.17
CA SER A 4 -30.24 26.34 26.62
C SER A 4 -29.29 27.35 27.29
N GLY A 5 -28.82 28.37 26.56
CA GLY A 5 -27.93 29.42 27.08
C GLY A 5 -26.49 28.96 27.35
N VAL A 6 -26.12 27.75 26.97
CA VAL A 6 -24.77 27.22 27.12
C VAL A 6 -23.96 27.60 25.90
N MET A 7 -22.91 28.38 26.08
CA MET A 7 -21.98 28.73 24.98
C MET A 7 -21.08 27.55 24.61
N PRO A 8 -20.99 27.17 23.34
CA PRO A 8 -20.05 26.14 22.90
C PRO A 8 -18.61 26.63 23.07
N ASN A 9 -17.70 25.73 23.36
CA ASN A 9 -16.26 25.97 23.41
C ASN A 9 -15.54 25.26 22.24
N GLU A 10 -14.22 25.40 22.14
CA GLU A 10 -13.37 24.77 21.13
C GLU A 10 -13.55 23.24 21.03
N VAL A 11 -13.68 22.56 22.20
CA VAL A 11 -13.89 21.11 22.27
C VAL A 11 -15.28 20.73 21.69
N SER A 12 -16.30 21.56 21.97
CA SER A 12 -17.64 21.36 21.44
C SER A 12 -17.65 21.45 19.91
N PHE A 13 -16.97 22.46 19.35
CA PHE A 13 -16.86 22.62 17.90
C PHE A 13 -16.05 21.52 17.24
N SER A 14 -14.89 21.17 17.78
CA SER A 14 -14.06 20.08 17.26
C SER A 14 -14.81 18.74 17.28
N SER A 15 -15.64 18.48 18.31
CA SER A 15 -16.46 17.28 18.39
C SER A 15 -17.61 17.27 17.39
N LEU A 16 -18.28 18.42 17.17
CA LEU A 16 -19.36 18.55 16.19
C LEU A 16 -18.86 18.42 14.73
N LEU A 17 -17.61 18.80 14.49
CA LEU A 17 -16.99 18.76 13.17
C LEU A 17 -16.44 17.37 12.80
N LYS A 18 -16.41 16.40 13.73
CA LYS A 18 -15.89 15.04 13.44
C LYS A 18 -16.78 14.27 12.46
N ASP A 19 -18.09 14.43 12.53
CA ASP A 19 -19.04 13.72 11.67
C ASP A 19 -20.32 14.56 11.41
N PRO A 20 -20.18 15.75 10.79
CA PRO A 20 -21.34 16.58 10.46
C PRO A 20 -21.97 16.05 9.17
N LEU A 21 -23.30 16.17 9.05
CA LEU A 21 -23.92 16.11 7.73
C LEU A 21 -23.43 17.30 6.89
N GLN A 22 -23.19 17.12 5.62
CA GLN A 22 -22.63 18.13 4.71
C GLN A 22 -23.33 19.49 4.80
N PHE A 23 -24.65 19.49 4.91
CA PHE A 23 -25.45 20.73 5.08
C PHE A 23 -25.16 21.43 6.41
N HIS A 24 -24.92 20.70 7.48
CA HIS A 24 -24.62 21.28 8.80
C HIS A 24 -23.18 21.80 8.88
N LEU A 25 -22.26 21.29 8.08
CA LEU A 25 -20.86 21.73 8.05
C LEU A 25 -20.73 23.22 7.77
N LEU A 26 -21.40 23.72 6.72
CA LEU A 26 -21.41 25.15 6.39
C LEU A 26 -22.01 26.01 7.50
N GLN A 27 -23.06 25.53 8.18
CA GLN A 27 -23.68 26.23 9.29
C GLN A 27 -22.75 26.28 10.52
N ILE A 28 -22.08 25.15 10.82
CA ILE A 28 -21.12 25.07 11.95
C ILE A 28 -19.93 25.98 11.64
N HIS A 29 -19.38 25.97 10.43
CA HIS A 29 -18.28 26.85 10.03
C HIS A 29 -18.65 28.32 10.19
N SER A 30 -19.81 28.72 9.67
CA SER A 30 -20.31 30.10 9.84
C SER A 30 -20.47 30.51 11.32
N LEU A 31 -20.87 29.55 12.18
CA LEU A 31 -21.01 29.80 13.60
C LEU A 31 -19.64 29.92 14.30
N VAL A 32 -18.69 29.07 13.94
CA VAL A 32 -17.31 29.12 14.43
C VAL A 32 -16.70 30.49 14.14
N THR A 33 -16.79 30.96 12.91
CA THR A 33 -16.25 32.26 12.47
C THR A 33 -16.95 33.43 13.21
N ARG A 34 -18.28 33.40 13.35
CA ARG A 34 -19.01 34.42 14.10
C ARG A 34 -18.63 34.53 15.57
N LEU A 35 -18.29 33.42 16.18
CA LEU A 35 -17.93 33.36 17.60
C LEU A 35 -16.43 33.53 17.83
N GLY A 36 -15.62 33.68 16.76
CA GLY A 36 -14.18 33.91 16.84
C GLY A 36 -13.37 32.69 17.24
N TYR A 37 -13.87 31.46 16.96
CA TYR A 37 -13.16 30.22 17.25
C TYR A 37 -12.28 29.72 16.07
N ASP A 38 -12.26 30.43 14.95
CA ASP A 38 -11.43 30.15 13.79
C ASP A 38 -9.93 30.37 14.00
N GLY A 39 -9.54 31.09 15.07
CA GLY A 39 -8.15 31.22 15.49
C GLY A 39 -7.61 30.04 16.33
N TYR A 40 -8.45 29.07 16.69
CA TYR A 40 -8.02 27.90 17.47
C TYR A 40 -7.60 26.76 16.53
N ASP A 41 -6.33 26.37 16.59
CA ASP A 41 -5.72 25.38 15.64
C ASP A 41 -6.50 24.05 15.57
N TYR A 42 -6.98 23.53 16.71
CA TYR A 42 -7.79 22.30 16.72
C TYR A 42 -9.18 22.46 16.07
N VAL A 43 -9.77 23.63 16.10
CA VAL A 43 -11.05 23.91 15.45
C VAL A 43 -10.83 24.06 13.94
N SER A 44 -9.81 24.81 13.56
CA SER A 44 -9.42 25.00 12.15
C SER A 44 -9.03 23.70 11.48
N SER A 45 -8.24 22.85 12.16
CA SER A 45 -7.90 21.53 11.66
C SER A 45 -9.12 20.62 11.46
N ALA A 46 -10.09 20.69 12.39
CA ALA A 46 -11.35 19.94 12.27
C ALA A 46 -12.21 20.43 11.09
N ILE A 47 -12.27 21.75 10.82
CA ILE A 47 -12.95 22.31 9.65
C ILE A 47 -12.33 21.81 8.36
N ILE A 48 -11.00 21.88 8.22
CA ILE A 48 -10.28 21.39 7.03
C ILE A 48 -10.54 19.90 6.82
N SER A 49 -10.44 19.10 7.89
CA SER A 49 -10.71 17.66 7.83
C SER A 49 -12.14 17.36 7.40
N SER A 50 -13.12 18.08 7.93
CA SER A 50 -14.54 17.91 7.59
C SER A 50 -14.81 18.25 6.14
N TYR A 51 -14.31 19.36 5.63
CA TYR A 51 -14.43 19.70 4.21
C TYR A 51 -13.81 18.61 3.33
N ALA A 52 -12.62 18.15 3.68
CA ALA A 52 -11.92 17.12 2.92
C ALA A 52 -12.61 15.75 2.95
N SER A 53 -13.30 15.39 4.05
CA SER A 53 -14.04 14.12 4.16
C SER A 53 -15.35 14.14 3.35
N HIS A 54 -15.94 15.32 3.12
CA HIS A 54 -17.13 15.52 2.31
C HIS A 54 -16.83 15.85 0.83
N GLU A 55 -15.61 15.60 0.37
CA GLU A 55 -15.15 15.87 -1.01
C GLU A 55 -15.15 17.36 -1.39
N MET A 56 -15.33 18.25 -0.43
CA MET A 56 -15.27 19.72 -0.62
C MET A 56 -13.82 20.21 -0.53
N VAL A 57 -12.97 19.68 -1.39
CA VAL A 57 -11.51 19.95 -1.33
C VAL A 57 -11.19 21.42 -1.59
N SER A 58 -11.90 22.06 -2.53
CA SER A 58 -11.73 23.49 -2.83
C SER A 58 -11.96 24.39 -1.62
N ASP A 59 -12.99 24.08 -0.83
CA ASP A 59 -13.33 24.84 0.37
C ASP A 59 -12.31 24.60 1.50
N ALA A 60 -11.83 23.35 1.63
CA ALA A 60 -10.75 23.01 2.56
C ALA A 60 -9.47 23.80 2.24
N LEU A 61 -9.09 23.91 0.97
CA LEU A 61 -7.90 24.63 0.52
C LEU A 61 -8.08 26.15 0.65
N ALA A 62 -9.25 26.68 0.31
CA ALA A 62 -9.56 28.10 0.44
C ALA A 62 -9.50 28.53 1.91
N TYR A 63 -10.12 27.77 2.81
CA TYR A 63 -10.08 28.07 4.25
C TYR A 63 -8.67 27.94 4.82
N GLY A 64 -7.95 26.87 4.48
CA GLY A 64 -6.58 26.65 4.93
C GLY A 64 -5.61 27.75 4.49
N GLY A 65 -5.83 28.34 3.30
CA GLY A 65 -5.03 29.45 2.78
C GLY A 65 -5.24 30.79 3.51
N LEU A 66 -6.25 30.89 4.36
CA LEU A 66 -6.50 32.08 5.19
C LEU A 66 -5.81 32.00 6.56
N LEU A 67 -5.34 30.81 6.96
CA LEU A 67 -4.71 30.60 8.26
C LEU A 67 -3.26 31.06 8.25
N ASP A 68 -2.80 31.53 9.43
CA ASP A 68 -1.39 31.85 9.62
C ASP A 68 -0.56 30.59 9.81
N PRO A 69 0.40 30.30 8.91
CA PRO A 69 1.19 29.05 8.99
C PRO A 69 2.03 28.90 10.25
N ASP A 70 2.49 29.99 10.86
CA ASP A 70 3.38 29.95 12.01
C ASP A 70 2.63 29.69 13.34
N SER A 71 1.33 30.01 13.40
CA SER A 71 0.50 29.82 14.59
C SER A 71 -0.34 28.56 14.57
N CYS A 72 -0.52 27.91 13.41
CA CYS A 72 -1.49 26.83 13.19
C CYS A 72 -0.83 25.53 12.66
N VAL A 73 0.14 24.97 13.38
CA VAL A 73 0.92 23.79 12.91
C VAL A 73 0.05 22.57 12.63
N VAL A 74 -0.94 22.29 13.50
CA VAL A 74 -1.84 21.13 13.30
C VAL A 74 -2.70 21.31 12.06
N SER A 75 -3.28 22.49 11.88
CA SER A 75 -4.09 22.83 10.69
C SER A 75 -3.27 22.75 9.40
N MET A 76 -2.02 23.22 9.45
CA MET A 76 -1.11 23.13 8.30
C MET A 76 -0.75 21.68 7.96
N ASN A 77 -0.55 20.83 8.96
CA ASN A 77 -0.32 19.40 8.73
C ASN A 77 -1.55 18.71 8.10
N VAL A 78 -2.76 19.05 8.57
CA VAL A 78 -4.00 18.54 7.98
C VAL A 78 -4.16 19.03 6.55
N LEU A 79 -3.93 20.32 6.28
CA LEU A 79 -3.98 20.91 4.94
C LEU A 79 -2.96 20.27 4.01
N ALA A 80 -1.74 20.04 4.46
CA ALA A 80 -0.71 19.33 3.70
C ALA A 80 -1.14 17.88 3.40
N GLY A 81 -1.85 17.23 4.32
CA GLY A 81 -2.48 15.93 4.08
C GLY A 81 -3.53 15.96 2.97
N VAL A 82 -4.34 17.03 2.90
CA VAL A 82 -5.30 17.26 1.81
C VAL A 82 -4.58 17.47 0.48
N TYR A 83 -3.56 18.33 0.43
CA TYR A 83 -2.71 18.52 -0.77
C TYR A 83 -2.08 17.20 -1.24
N ASN A 84 -1.59 16.37 -0.32
CA ASN A 84 -1.04 15.04 -0.64
C ASN A 84 -2.08 14.11 -1.27
N ARG A 85 -3.34 14.15 -0.80
CA ARG A 85 -4.44 13.34 -1.33
C ARG A 85 -4.78 13.72 -2.77
N VAL A 86 -4.79 15.02 -3.08
CA VAL A 86 -5.06 15.53 -4.42
C VAL A 86 -3.80 15.61 -5.31
N ARG A 87 -2.68 15.07 -4.86
CA ARG A 87 -1.40 15.00 -5.59
C ARG A 87 -0.74 16.35 -5.88
N MET A 88 -1.02 17.36 -5.09
CA MET A 88 -0.41 18.70 -5.18
C MET A 88 0.87 18.77 -4.33
N TYR A 89 1.87 17.96 -4.67
CA TYR A 89 3.05 17.75 -3.83
C TYR A 89 3.95 18.98 -3.71
N GLU A 90 4.00 19.85 -4.73
CA GLU A 90 4.75 21.09 -4.67
C GLU A 90 4.15 22.09 -3.67
N GLU A 91 2.82 22.11 -3.55
CA GLU A 91 2.14 22.96 -2.55
C GLU A 91 2.43 22.45 -1.13
N VAL A 92 2.52 21.13 -0.91
CA VAL A 92 2.97 20.56 0.38
C VAL A 92 4.36 21.07 0.74
N LYS A 93 5.30 21.07 -0.23
CA LYS A 93 6.66 21.57 0.00
C LYS A 93 6.66 23.07 0.34
N LYS A 94 5.94 23.87 -0.43
CA LYS A 94 5.83 25.32 -0.17
C LYS A 94 5.25 25.58 1.22
N LEU A 95 4.18 24.86 1.57
CA LEU A 95 3.50 25.05 2.85
C LEU A 95 4.41 24.72 4.04
N LEU A 96 5.09 23.56 4.03
CA LEU A 96 5.79 23.05 5.20
C LEU A 96 7.29 23.40 5.25
N LEU A 97 7.96 23.68 4.11
CA LEU A 97 9.38 24.03 4.14
C LEU A 97 9.64 25.48 4.62
N HIS A 98 8.64 26.36 4.55
CA HIS A 98 8.73 27.76 4.99
C HIS A 98 8.30 27.93 6.45
N GLN A 99 7.75 26.91 7.10
CA GLN A 99 7.44 26.95 8.53
C GLN A 99 8.71 26.92 9.37
N GLY A 100 8.82 27.82 10.34
CA GLY A 100 9.96 27.90 11.25
C GLY A 100 10.03 26.75 12.27
N SER A 101 8.91 26.04 12.53
CA SER A 101 8.78 24.99 13.53
C SER A 101 8.06 23.76 12.98
N ASN A 102 8.76 22.94 12.21
CA ASN A 102 8.24 21.65 11.77
C ASN A 102 8.31 20.62 12.91
N ASP A 103 7.20 19.98 13.21
CA ASP A 103 7.13 18.83 14.12
C ASP A 103 7.42 17.50 13.38
N THR A 104 7.41 16.39 14.10
CA THR A 104 7.63 15.06 13.51
C THR A 104 6.61 14.73 12.40
N VAL A 105 5.36 15.19 12.56
CA VAL A 105 4.28 14.95 11.60
C VAL A 105 4.53 15.72 10.30
N SER A 106 4.91 17.01 10.40
CA SER A 106 5.26 17.85 9.25
C SER A 106 6.38 17.22 8.41
N TRP A 107 7.44 16.75 9.09
CA TRP A 107 8.54 16.05 8.41
C TRP A 107 8.10 14.78 7.69
N SER A 108 7.25 13.98 8.33
CA SER A 108 6.72 12.73 7.75
C SER A 108 5.83 12.99 6.53
N ILE A 109 5.02 14.04 6.58
CA ILE A 109 4.19 14.47 5.43
C ILE A 109 5.08 14.91 4.26
N LEU A 110 6.13 15.71 4.51
CA LEU A 110 7.08 16.14 3.49
C LEU A 110 7.80 14.96 2.82
N ILE A 111 8.32 14.03 3.62
CA ILE A 111 8.97 12.82 3.10
C ILE A 111 8.00 12.01 2.24
N THR A 112 6.75 11.85 2.70
CA THR A 112 5.72 11.12 1.96
C THR A 112 5.34 11.81 0.65
N ALA A 113 5.25 13.16 0.65
CA ALA A 113 4.98 13.93 -0.56
C ALA A 113 6.08 13.74 -1.61
N CYS A 114 7.35 13.88 -1.20
CA CYS A 114 8.50 13.65 -2.07
C CYS A 114 8.53 12.21 -2.61
N ALA A 115 8.23 11.21 -1.76
CA ALA A 115 8.18 9.81 -2.17
C ALA A 115 7.11 9.53 -3.23
N LYS A 116 5.93 10.14 -3.10
CA LYS A 116 4.82 10.02 -4.04
C LYS A 116 5.07 10.76 -5.35
N ASN A 117 5.76 11.93 -5.28
CA ASN A 117 6.13 12.73 -6.46
C ASN A 117 7.28 12.09 -7.27
N GLY A 118 8.01 11.13 -6.70
CA GLY A 118 9.20 10.55 -7.31
C GLY A 118 10.50 11.29 -7.00
N ASP A 119 10.47 12.31 -6.15
CA ASP A 119 11.62 13.12 -5.72
C ASP A 119 12.42 12.38 -4.64
N TYR A 120 12.95 11.21 -4.96
CA TYR A 120 13.58 10.31 -4.00
C TYR A 120 14.81 10.93 -3.31
N ALA A 121 15.64 11.65 -4.06
CA ALA A 121 16.82 12.33 -3.51
C ALA A 121 16.42 13.41 -2.49
N GLU A 122 15.37 14.16 -2.77
CA GLU A 122 14.86 15.19 -1.87
C GLU A 122 14.26 14.60 -0.61
N ALA A 123 13.52 13.48 -0.71
CA ALA A 123 13.00 12.76 0.45
C ALA A 123 14.10 12.38 1.44
N PHE A 124 15.24 11.86 0.94
CA PHE A 124 16.39 11.53 1.80
C PHE A 124 17.11 12.75 2.36
N LYS A 125 17.18 13.89 1.63
CA LYS A 125 17.70 15.15 2.17
C LYS A 125 16.83 15.67 3.32
N ILE A 126 15.51 15.65 3.14
CA ILE A 126 14.54 16.06 4.17
C ILE A 126 14.67 15.14 5.38
N PHE A 127 14.77 13.84 5.19
CA PHE A 127 14.99 12.87 6.28
C PHE A 127 16.30 13.16 7.04
N LYS A 128 17.39 13.43 6.33
CA LYS A 128 18.66 13.81 6.97
C LYS A 128 18.51 15.10 7.79
N ARG A 129 17.82 16.10 7.25
CA ARG A 129 17.56 17.38 7.94
C ARG A 129 16.71 17.17 9.19
N MET A 130 15.63 16.40 9.11
CA MET A 130 14.79 15.99 10.25
C MET A 130 15.64 15.42 11.39
N ARG A 131 16.57 14.51 11.07
CA ARG A 131 17.48 13.89 12.03
C ARG A 131 18.48 14.86 12.65
N ILE A 132 19.04 15.78 11.86
CA ILE A 132 19.95 16.83 12.35
C ILE A 132 19.22 17.77 13.31
N CYS A 133 17.94 18.06 13.07
CA CYS A 133 17.10 18.84 13.98
C CYS A 133 16.68 18.07 15.25
N GLY A 134 17.12 16.83 15.47
CA GLY A 134 16.84 16.02 16.66
C GLY A 134 15.48 15.32 16.64
N HIS A 135 14.74 15.38 15.56
CA HIS A 135 13.44 14.68 15.45
C HIS A 135 13.62 13.19 15.17
N HIS A 136 12.79 12.40 15.85
CA HIS A 136 12.65 10.98 15.55
C HIS A 136 11.70 10.80 14.37
N PHE A 137 12.01 9.85 13.50
CA PHE A 137 11.10 9.47 12.41
C PHE A 137 10.06 8.47 12.92
N ASP A 138 8.86 8.60 12.38
CA ASP A 138 7.72 7.76 12.72
C ASP A 138 7.52 6.62 11.72
N ARG A 139 6.46 5.85 11.91
CA ARG A 139 6.05 4.76 11.01
C ARG A 139 5.83 5.26 9.57
N TYR A 140 5.21 6.42 9.38
CA TYR A 140 4.86 6.94 8.04
C TYR A 140 6.09 7.35 7.24
N ALA A 141 7.05 8.02 7.88
CA ALA A 141 8.34 8.32 7.27
C ALA A 141 9.11 7.04 6.93
N SER A 142 9.13 6.06 7.85
CA SER A 142 9.79 4.75 7.65
C SER A 142 9.24 4.03 6.42
N VAL A 143 7.93 3.91 6.30
CA VAL A 143 7.24 3.27 5.18
C VAL A 143 7.51 3.99 3.87
N SER A 144 7.45 5.33 3.87
CA SER A 144 7.72 6.13 2.67
C SER A 144 9.15 5.96 2.17
N LEU A 145 10.13 5.99 3.06
CA LEU A 145 11.54 5.80 2.73
C LEU A 145 11.85 4.37 2.26
N LEU A 146 11.31 3.34 2.93
CA LEU A 146 11.45 1.96 2.51
C LEU A 146 10.80 1.71 1.13
N SER A 147 9.62 2.32 0.88
CA SER A 147 8.97 2.26 -0.43
C SER A 147 9.82 2.91 -1.54
N ILE A 148 10.55 3.99 -1.23
CA ILE A 148 11.53 4.57 -2.16
C ILE A 148 12.65 3.57 -2.44
N CYS A 149 13.21 2.93 -1.41
CA CYS A 149 14.28 1.93 -1.57
C CYS A 149 13.82 0.77 -2.47
N THR A 150 12.58 0.32 -2.30
CA THR A 150 11.97 -0.73 -3.13
C THR A 150 11.86 -0.27 -4.60
N LYS A 151 11.31 0.92 -4.86
CA LYS A 151 11.11 1.46 -6.21
C LYS A 151 12.41 1.78 -6.93
N SER A 152 13.42 2.26 -6.20
CA SER A 152 14.76 2.56 -6.73
C SER A 152 15.69 1.35 -6.75
N ASN A 153 15.22 0.18 -6.31
CA ASN A 153 16.02 -1.05 -6.15
C ASN A 153 17.32 -0.81 -5.35
N SER A 154 17.26 0.05 -4.32
CA SER A 154 18.43 0.44 -3.54
C SER A 154 18.54 -0.34 -2.24
N LEU A 155 19.17 -1.51 -2.30
CA LEU A 155 19.43 -2.36 -1.14
C LEU A 155 20.23 -1.65 -0.05
N VAL A 156 21.27 -0.88 -0.44
CA VAL A 156 22.16 -0.20 0.51
C VAL A 156 21.38 0.78 1.40
N LEU A 157 20.50 1.58 0.81
CA LEU A 157 19.66 2.50 1.58
C LEU A 157 18.63 1.74 2.43
N GLY A 158 18.01 0.70 1.86
CA GLY A 158 17.00 -0.11 2.57
C GLY A 158 17.59 -0.83 3.79
N SER A 159 18.74 -1.48 3.67
CA SER A 159 19.42 -2.14 4.78
C SER A 159 19.92 -1.15 5.85
N SER A 160 20.39 0.03 5.41
CA SER A 160 20.80 1.10 6.34
C SER A 160 19.59 1.65 7.13
N LEU A 161 18.44 1.83 6.49
CA LEU A 161 17.20 2.23 7.15
C LEU A 161 16.72 1.16 8.13
N HIS A 162 16.74 -0.12 7.74
CA HIS A 162 16.38 -1.22 8.64
C HIS A 162 17.26 -1.22 9.90
N GLY A 163 18.58 -1.16 9.73
CA GLY A 163 19.50 -1.05 10.86
C GLY A 163 19.27 0.19 11.73
N LEU A 164 18.85 1.30 11.14
CA LEU A 164 18.52 2.52 11.85
C LEU A 164 17.22 2.36 12.66
N ILE A 165 16.17 1.79 12.09
CA ILE A 165 14.90 1.51 12.76
C ILE A 165 15.13 0.63 14.01
N ILE A 166 15.92 -0.43 13.87
CA ILE A 166 16.29 -1.30 15.00
C ILE A 166 17.05 -0.51 16.08
N LYS A 167 18.08 0.26 15.70
CA LYS A 167 18.94 0.99 16.64
C LYS A 167 18.19 2.07 17.43
N THR A 168 17.24 2.74 16.81
CA THR A 168 16.52 3.84 17.46
C THR A 168 15.44 3.35 18.41
N ASN A 169 15.12 2.05 18.38
CA ASN A 169 14.04 1.44 19.17
C ASN A 169 12.77 2.32 19.22
N SER A 170 12.47 2.94 18.07
CA SER A 170 11.47 4.01 17.96
C SER A 170 10.02 3.51 18.07
N GLY A 171 9.80 2.22 18.39
CA GLY A 171 8.47 1.60 18.38
C GLY A 171 7.81 1.55 16.99
N CYS A 172 8.56 1.95 15.96
CA CYS A 172 8.05 1.99 14.58
C CYS A 172 8.07 0.63 13.87
N LEU A 173 8.71 -0.38 14.47
CA LEU A 173 8.86 -1.71 13.88
C LEU A 173 7.66 -2.60 14.23
N ASP A 174 6.48 -2.18 13.80
CA ASP A 174 5.25 -2.98 13.88
C ASP A 174 5.14 -3.96 12.69
N THR A 175 4.12 -4.81 12.71
CA THR A 175 3.86 -5.78 11.63
C THR A 175 3.72 -5.11 10.27
N TYR A 176 3.20 -3.88 10.21
CA TYR A 176 3.04 -3.15 8.96
C TYR A 176 4.38 -2.73 8.36
N VAL A 177 5.29 -2.16 9.16
CA VAL A 177 6.65 -1.80 8.71
C VAL A 177 7.46 -3.03 8.35
N HIS A 178 7.32 -4.12 9.13
CA HIS A 178 7.95 -5.40 8.78
C HIS A 178 7.49 -5.90 7.40
N ASN A 179 6.20 -5.84 7.09
CA ASN A 179 5.71 -6.27 5.77
C ASN A 179 6.32 -5.45 4.62
N ILE A 180 6.54 -4.15 4.81
CA ILE A 180 7.23 -3.29 3.83
C ILE A 180 8.71 -3.65 3.73
N LEU A 181 9.37 -4.01 4.84
CA LEU A 181 10.75 -4.51 4.84
C LEU A 181 10.88 -5.84 4.08
N LEU A 182 9.94 -6.78 4.29
CA LEU A 182 9.90 -8.03 3.53
C LEU A 182 9.81 -7.77 2.03
N ASP A 183 8.87 -6.90 1.61
CA ASP A 183 8.69 -6.52 0.21
C ASP A 183 9.95 -5.84 -0.36
N MET A 184 10.58 -4.95 0.40
CA MET A 184 11.82 -4.28 0.01
C MET A 184 12.96 -5.28 -0.22
N TYR A 185 13.21 -6.19 0.73
CA TYR A 185 14.27 -7.19 0.58
C TYR A 185 13.99 -8.15 -0.58
N ALA A 186 12.74 -8.60 -0.71
CA ALA A 186 12.32 -9.49 -1.79
C ALA A 186 12.53 -8.86 -3.17
N LYS A 187 12.10 -7.61 -3.37
CA LYS A 187 12.25 -6.87 -4.64
C LYS A 187 13.68 -6.47 -4.94
N CYS A 188 14.51 -6.25 -3.90
CA CYS A 188 15.95 -6.03 -4.05
C CYS A 188 16.77 -7.33 -4.24
N GLY A 189 16.13 -8.48 -4.43
CA GLY A 189 16.80 -9.77 -4.68
C GLY A 189 17.47 -10.39 -3.45
N ARG A 190 17.22 -9.89 -2.25
CA ARG A 190 17.82 -10.37 -0.99
C ARG A 190 16.85 -11.26 -0.22
N ILE A 191 16.52 -12.41 -0.82
CA ILE A 191 15.52 -13.31 -0.25
C ILE A 191 15.93 -13.89 1.11
N GLU A 192 17.22 -14.07 1.35
CA GLU A 192 17.71 -14.57 2.64
C GLU A 192 17.48 -13.56 3.76
N ASP A 193 17.71 -12.26 3.50
CA ASP A 193 17.43 -11.18 4.45
C ASP A 193 15.92 -11.01 4.67
N CYS A 194 15.10 -11.21 3.62
CA CYS A 194 13.64 -11.26 3.72
C CYS A 194 13.20 -12.40 4.67
N LEU A 195 13.70 -13.61 4.47
CA LEU A 195 13.36 -14.76 5.31
C LEU A 195 13.85 -14.58 6.77
N LYS A 196 15.00 -13.94 6.97
CA LYS A 196 15.49 -13.59 8.29
C LYS A 196 14.56 -12.60 8.98
N ALA A 197 14.22 -11.51 8.31
CA ALA A 197 13.30 -10.51 8.84
C ALA A 197 11.93 -11.11 9.19
N PHE A 198 11.40 -12.02 8.35
CA PHE A 198 10.16 -12.74 8.65
C PHE A 198 10.27 -13.60 9.92
N LYS A 199 11.38 -14.29 10.13
CA LYS A 199 11.60 -15.12 11.33
C LYS A 199 11.69 -14.28 12.62
N GLU A 200 12.18 -13.06 12.53
CA GLU A 200 12.33 -12.12 13.65
C GLU A 200 11.00 -11.42 14.00
N MET A 201 9.94 -11.55 13.18
CA MET A 201 8.63 -10.97 13.47
C MET A 201 7.92 -11.68 14.61
N GLU A 202 7.48 -10.93 15.62
CA GLU A 202 6.65 -11.45 16.72
C GLU A 202 5.20 -11.70 16.31
N GLY A 203 4.62 -10.80 15.49
CA GLY A 203 3.23 -10.86 15.00
C GLY A 203 3.20 -11.05 13.49
N ARG A 204 3.02 -12.28 13.01
CA ARG A 204 2.85 -12.60 11.59
C ARG A 204 1.37 -12.55 11.23
N ASN A 205 1.08 -12.11 10.02
CA ASN A 205 -0.27 -12.13 9.46
C ASN A 205 -0.24 -12.64 8.02
N ILE A 206 -1.41 -12.76 7.40
CA ILE A 206 -1.54 -13.22 6.02
C ILE A 206 -0.67 -12.41 5.05
N ILE A 207 -0.57 -11.08 5.26
CA ILE A 207 0.24 -10.20 4.40
C ILE A 207 1.74 -10.53 4.53
N SER A 208 2.22 -10.86 5.72
CA SER A 208 3.61 -11.27 5.95
C SER A 208 3.96 -12.55 5.20
N TRP A 209 3.09 -13.56 5.27
CA TRP A 209 3.24 -14.81 4.53
C TRP A 209 3.21 -14.59 3.03
N THR A 210 2.20 -13.85 2.55
CA THR A 210 2.05 -13.53 1.13
C THR A 210 3.24 -12.75 0.58
N ALA A 211 3.81 -11.82 1.35
CA ALA A 211 5.02 -11.08 0.97
C ALA A 211 6.23 -12.01 0.76
N VAL A 212 6.44 -12.98 1.66
CA VAL A 212 7.53 -13.97 1.53
C VAL A 212 7.31 -14.89 0.34
N ILE A 213 6.09 -15.44 0.18
CA ILE A 213 5.77 -16.35 -0.94
C ILE A 213 5.95 -15.62 -2.28
N SER A 214 5.42 -14.39 -2.39
CA SER A 214 5.60 -13.55 -3.58
C SER A 214 7.07 -13.21 -3.83
N GLY A 215 7.82 -12.93 -2.77
CA GLY A 215 9.25 -12.68 -2.86
C GLY A 215 10.03 -13.89 -3.38
N LEU A 216 9.75 -15.08 -2.88
CA LEU A 216 10.35 -16.33 -3.36
C LEU A 216 10.00 -16.59 -4.83
N ALA A 217 8.73 -16.38 -5.20
CA ALA A 217 8.27 -16.51 -6.58
C ALA A 217 8.99 -15.54 -7.53
N LEU A 218 9.08 -14.27 -7.14
CA LEU A 218 9.74 -13.21 -7.92
C LEU A 218 11.22 -13.51 -8.16
N ASN A 219 11.90 -14.12 -7.18
CA ASN A 219 13.32 -14.46 -7.26
C ASN A 219 13.59 -15.87 -7.84
N GLY A 220 12.58 -16.56 -8.38
CA GLY A 220 12.72 -17.83 -9.07
C GLY A 220 12.89 -19.06 -8.16
N PHE A 221 12.64 -18.92 -6.85
CA PHE A 221 12.73 -20.03 -5.90
C PHE A 221 11.43 -20.83 -5.81
N SER A 222 10.98 -21.40 -6.94
CA SER A 222 9.65 -22.01 -7.09
C SER A 222 9.35 -23.11 -6.06
N HIS A 223 10.28 -24.04 -5.83
CA HIS A 223 10.07 -25.09 -4.82
C HIS A 223 9.99 -24.53 -3.40
N LYS A 224 10.78 -23.49 -3.09
CA LYS A 224 10.70 -22.84 -1.77
C LYS A 224 9.39 -22.08 -1.62
N ALA A 225 8.92 -21.37 -2.66
CA ALA A 225 7.63 -20.67 -2.62
C ALA A 225 6.48 -21.64 -2.31
N LEU A 226 6.46 -22.81 -2.96
CA LEU A 226 5.49 -23.86 -2.70
C LEU A 226 5.59 -24.43 -1.26
N ALA A 227 6.81 -24.64 -0.78
CA ALA A 227 7.03 -25.11 0.59
C ALA A 227 6.54 -24.09 1.64
N TRP A 228 6.79 -22.80 1.39
CA TRP A 228 6.31 -21.72 2.27
C TRP A 228 4.80 -21.51 2.19
N PHE A 229 4.19 -21.76 1.03
CA PHE A 229 2.74 -21.75 0.90
C PHE A 229 2.09 -22.86 1.76
N LYS A 230 2.64 -24.07 1.74
CA LYS A 230 2.21 -25.17 2.62
C LYS A 230 2.44 -24.86 4.11
N ALA A 231 3.58 -24.26 4.46
CA ALA A 231 3.86 -23.85 5.83
C ALA A 231 2.87 -22.79 6.33
N MET A 232 2.41 -21.88 5.46
CA MET A 232 1.36 -20.93 5.77
C MET A 232 0.04 -21.61 6.12
N GLU A 233 -0.35 -22.65 5.36
CA GLU A 233 -1.54 -23.48 5.63
C GLU A 233 -1.40 -24.25 6.97
N GLU A 234 -0.22 -24.85 7.22
CA GLU A 234 0.10 -25.57 8.46
C GLU A 234 0.06 -24.68 9.70
N ASP A 235 0.46 -23.41 9.57
CA ASP A 235 0.36 -22.37 10.63
C ASP A 235 -1.08 -21.83 10.80
N GLY A 236 -2.07 -22.36 10.03
CA GLY A 236 -3.48 -22.05 10.15
C GLY A 236 -3.93 -20.76 9.44
N PHE A 237 -3.10 -20.22 8.54
CA PHE A 237 -3.49 -19.06 7.72
C PHE A 237 -4.14 -19.52 6.42
N ASN A 238 -5.36 -19.07 6.16
CA ASN A 238 -6.01 -19.26 4.87
C ASN A 238 -5.34 -18.39 3.80
N PRO A 239 -4.89 -18.97 2.67
CA PRO A 239 -4.37 -18.20 1.54
C PRO A 239 -5.41 -17.20 1.00
N ASP A 240 -4.94 -16.03 0.59
CA ASP A 240 -5.72 -15.05 -0.17
C ASP A 240 -5.45 -15.17 -1.68
N ASN A 241 -6.21 -14.44 -2.50
CA ASN A 241 -6.02 -14.42 -3.96
C ASN A 241 -4.58 -14.06 -4.36
N VAL A 242 -3.91 -13.18 -3.59
CA VAL A 242 -2.54 -12.76 -3.89
C VAL A 242 -1.54 -13.88 -3.62
N ALA A 243 -1.68 -14.59 -2.50
CA ALA A 243 -0.83 -15.74 -2.18
C ALA A 243 -0.99 -16.88 -3.19
N VAL A 244 -2.24 -17.18 -3.58
CA VAL A 244 -2.51 -18.20 -4.61
C VAL A 244 -1.95 -17.78 -5.97
N THR A 245 -2.16 -16.53 -6.40
CA THR A 245 -1.56 -16.03 -7.66
C THR A 245 -0.04 -16.11 -7.63
N ALA A 246 0.59 -15.76 -6.51
CA ALA A 246 2.04 -15.82 -6.36
C ALA A 246 2.58 -17.25 -6.48
N VAL A 247 1.96 -18.22 -5.80
CA VAL A 247 2.39 -19.62 -5.87
C VAL A 247 2.10 -20.25 -7.24
N LEU A 248 0.97 -19.93 -7.88
CA LEU A 248 0.68 -20.38 -9.25
C LEU A 248 1.67 -19.79 -10.26
N SER A 249 2.00 -18.50 -10.14
CA SER A 249 3.05 -17.86 -10.94
C SER A 249 4.41 -18.53 -10.71
N SER A 250 4.71 -18.91 -9.48
CA SER A 250 5.93 -19.64 -9.14
C SER A 250 5.95 -21.03 -9.77
N CYS A 251 4.84 -21.77 -9.70
CA CYS A 251 4.69 -23.10 -10.36
C CYS A 251 4.87 -22.98 -11.89
N ARG A 252 4.31 -21.92 -12.50
CA ARG A 252 4.49 -21.60 -13.90
C ARG A 252 5.96 -21.44 -14.31
N HIS A 253 6.74 -20.72 -13.51
CA HIS A 253 8.17 -20.52 -13.77
C HIS A 253 9.02 -21.74 -13.47
N GLY A 254 8.63 -22.55 -12.48
CA GLY A 254 9.33 -23.78 -12.08
C GLY A 254 8.92 -25.04 -12.84
N GLY A 255 7.91 -24.97 -13.74
CA GLY A 255 7.37 -26.15 -14.41
C GLY A 255 6.64 -27.12 -13.49
N LEU A 256 6.17 -26.66 -12.33
CA LEU A 256 5.51 -27.48 -11.29
C LEU A 256 4.03 -27.66 -11.63
N VAL A 257 3.73 -28.32 -12.76
CA VAL A 257 2.37 -28.43 -13.31
C VAL A 257 1.42 -29.16 -12.37
N HIS A 258 1.87 -30.27 -11.79
CA HIS A 258 1.02 -31.09 -10.92
C HIS A 258 0.59 -30.32 -9.67
N GLU A 259 1.52 -29.66 -9.01
CA GLU A 259 1.29 -28.87 -7.79
C GLU A 259 0.42 -27.64 -8.10
N GLY A 260 0.73 -26.92 -9.19
CA GLY A 260 -0.06 -25.76 -9.62
C GLY A 260 -1.51 -26.13 -9.93
N MET A 261 -1.73 -27.21 -10.68
CA MET A 261 -3.07 -27.71 -10.99
C MET A 261 -3.82 -28.20 -9.74
N LYS A 262 -3.11 -28.81 -8.78
CA LYS A 262 -3.70 -29.20 -7.52
C LYS A 262 -4.20 -27.98 -6.75
N ILE A 263 -3.37 -26.96 -6.56
CA ILE A 263 -3.75 -25.72 -5.87
C ILE A 263 -4.94 -25.06 -6.58
N PHE A 264 -4.87 -24.90 -7.90
CA PHE A 264 -5.94 -24.26 -8.68
C PHE A 264 -7.31 -24.98 -8.54
N ARG A 265 -7.33 -26.32 -8.63
CA ARG A 265 -8.57 -27.10 -8.50
C ARG A 265 -9.18 -27.02 -7.11
N HIS A 266 -8.34 -26.83 -6.08
CA HIS A 266 -8.79 -26.80 -4.70
C HIS A 266 -9.06 -25.38 -4.17
N MET A 267 -8.89 -24.33 -4.99
CA MET A 267 -9.14 -22.94 -4.59
C MET A 267 -10.52 -22.74 -3.97
N LYS A 268 -11.56 -23.30 -4.61
CA LYS A 268 -12.95 -23.15 -4.14
C LYS A 268 -13.26 -24.01 -2.93
N SER A 269 -12.82 -25.27 -2.93
CA SER A 269 -13.13 -26.23 -1.86
C SER A 269 -12.35 -25.95 -0.58
N ASP A 270 -11.04 -25.67 -0.69
CA ASP A 270 -10.14 -25.63 0.45
C ASP A 270 -9.95 -24.19 0.98
N TYR A 271 -9.93 -23.19 0.07
CA TYR A 271 -9.68 -21.78 0.45
C TYR A 271 -10.91 -20.88 0.38
N SER A 272 -12.05 -21.38 -0.14
CA SER A 272 -13.27 -20.59 -0.40
C SER A 272 -13.02 -19.41 -1.34
N LEU A 273 -12.07 -19.55 -2.29
CA LEU A 273 -11.71 -18.54 -3.27
C LEU A 273 -12.25 -18.92 -4.65
N GLU A 274 -13.01 -18.00 -5.27
CA GLU A 274 -13.41 -18.19 -6.67
C GLU A 274 -12.22 -17.81 -7.58
N PRO A 275 -11.86 -18.70 -8.54
CA PRO A 275 -10.78 -18.40 -9.47
C PRO A 275 -11.07 -17.18 -10.36
N GLU A 276 -10.17 -16.20 -10.34
CA GLU A 276 -10.22 -14.99 -11.14
C GLU A 276 -9.38 -15.10 -12.41
N MET A 277 -9.49 -14.12 -13.32
CA MET A 277 -8.77 -14.10 -14.62
C MET A 277 -7.27 -14.33 -14.45
N GLU A 278 -6.67 -13.76 -13.42
CA GLU A 278 -5.22 -13.85 -13.15
C GLU A 278 -4.78 -15.28 -12.84
N HIS A 279 -5.59 -16.04 -12.10
CA HIS A 279 -5.34 -17.45 -11.81
C HIS A 279 -5.38 -18.29 -13.08
N TYR A 280 -6.39 -18.07 -13.94
CA TYR A 280 -6.49 -18.75 -15.23
C TYR A 280 -5.32 -18.43 -16.15
N ILE A 281 -4.87 -17.16 -16.21
CA ILE A 281 -3.68 -16.77 -16.98
C ILE A 281 -2.45 -17.56 -16.51
N CYS A 282 -2.22 -17.66 -15.20
CA CYS A 282 -1.08 -18.40 -14.66
C CYS A 282 -1.15 -19.89 -15.00
N VAL A 283 -2.33 -20.50 -14.89
CA VAL A 283 -2.53 -21.94 -15.16
C VAL A 283 -2.39 -22.25 -16.64
N VAL A 284 -3.04 -21.50 -17.51
CA VAL A 284 -2.96 -21.68 -18.97
C VAL A 284 -1.52 -21.49 -19.45
N ASP A 285 -0.81 -20.46 -18.99
CA ASP A 285 0.59 -20.24 -19.38
C ASP A 285 1.51 -21.38 -18.86
N MET A 286 1.27 -21.89 -17.66
CA MET A 286 1.99 -23.04 -17.10
C MET A 286 1.78 -24.29 -17.98
N LEU A 287 0.54 -24.61 -18.30
CA LEU A 287 0.20 -25.77 -19.13
C LEU A 287 0.78 -25.66 -20.54
N CYS A 288 0.64 -24.49 -21.15
CA CYS A 288 1.17 -24.24 -22.49
C CYS A 288 2.70 -24.35 -22.55
N LYS A 289 3.41 -23.78 -21.58
CA LYS A 289 4.89 -23.86 -21.50
C LYS A 289 5.41 -25.27 -21.29
N CYS A 290 4.65 -26.12 -20.63
CA CYS A 290 5.02 -27.50 -20.37
C CYS A 290 4.46 -28.49 -21.39
N GLY A 291 3.78 -28.01 -22.47
CA GLY A 291 3.26 -28.86 -23.56
C GLY A 291 1.91 -29.53 -23.27
N TYR A 292 1.23 -29.20 -22.18
CA TYR A 292 -0.09 -29.75 -21.82
C TYR A 292 -1.23 -28.98 -22.49
N LEU A 293 -1.20 -28.91 -23.85
CA LEU A 293 -2.12 -28.06 -24.62
C LEU A 293 -3.58 -28.51 -24.54
N LYS A 294 -3.83 -29.82 -24.45
CA LYS A 294 -5.21 -30.36 -24.32
C LYS A 294 -5.83 -29.96 -22.98
N GLU A 295 -5.05 -30.04 -21.90
CA GLU A 295 -5.46 -29.63 -20.58
C GLU A 295 -5.67 -28.11 -20.53
N ALA A 296 -4.82 -27.32 -21.19
CA ALA A 296 -5.00 -25.87 -21.31
C ALA A 296 -6.31 -25.51 -22.04
N GLU A 297 -6.65 -26.22 -23.13
CA GLU A 297 -7.91 -26.03 -23.85
C GLU A 297 -9.12 -26.33 -22.97
N VAL A 298 -9.08 -27.43 -22.17
CA VAL A 298 -10.15 -27.77 -21.23
C VAL A 298 -10.31 -26.66 -20.18
N VAL A 299 -9.21 -26.17 -19.61
CA VAL A 299 -9.24 -25.08 -18.62
C VAL A 299 -9.86 -23.81 -19.21
N ILE A 300 -9.53 -23.46 -20.47
CA ILE A 300 -10.10 -22.29 -21.16
C ILE A 300 -11.60 -22.47 -21.41
N ARG A 301 -12.03 -23.64 -21.83
CA ARG A 301 -13.43 -23.96 -22.11
C ARG A 301 -14.30 -23.91 -20.85
N ASP A 302 -13.75 -24.38 -19.72
CA ASP A 302 -14.46 -24.48 -18.44
C ASP A 302 -14.45 -23.17 -17.65
N MET A 303 -13.90 -22.08 -18.19
CA MET A 303 -13.91 -20.76 -17.57
C MET A 303 -15.33 -20.23 -17.40
N PRO A 304 -15.70 -19.68 -16.23
CA PRO A 304 -17.03 -19.11 -15.98
C PRO A 304 -17.26 -17.75 -16.65
N PHE A 305 -16.26 -17.20 -17.32
CA PHE A 305 -16.28 -15.92 -18.02
C PHE A 305 -15.49 -15.98 -19.31
N GLN A 306 -15.66 -14.97 -20.17
CA GLN A 306 -14.98 -14.88 -21.47
C GLN A 306 -13.45 -14.79 -21.30
N PRO A 307 -12.65 -15.66 -21.96
CA PRO A 307 -11.20 -15.61 -21.91
C PRO A 307 -10.65 -14.27 -22.43
N SER A 308 -9.67 -13.71 -21.74
CA SER A 308 -9.02 -12.47 -22.18
C SER A 308 -8.11 -12.69 -23.39
N ALA A 309 -7.80 -11.60 -24.11
CA ALA A 309 -6.83 -11.63 -25.21
C ALA A 309 -5.45 -12.18 -24.80
N VAL A 310 -5.09 -12.04 -23.50
CA VAL A 310 -3.83 -12.59 -22.98
C VAL A 310 -3.87 -14.11 -22.95
N ILE A 311 -4.97 -14.73 -22.52
CA ILE A 311 -5.14 -16.19 -22.50
C ILE A 311 -5.04 -16.76 -23.91
N TRP A 312 -5.77 -16.19 -24.87
CA TRP A 312 -5.71 -16.65 -26.25
C TRP A 312 -4.32 -16.50 -26.87
N ARG A 313 -3.65 -15.38 -26.63
CA ARG A 313 -2.27 -15.18 -27.09
C ARG A 313 -1.33 -16.25 -26.53
N THR A 314 -1.42 -16.51 -25.22
CA THR A 314 -0.59 -17.52 -24.55
C THR A 314 -0.84 -18.92 -25.08
N PHE A 315 -2.11 -19.28 -25.29
CA PHE A 315 -2.49 -20.58 -25.85
C PHE A 315 -1.98 -20.76 -27.27
N LEU A 316 -2.19 -19.77 -28.15
CA LEU A 316 -1.71 -19.77 -29.52
C LEU A 316 -0.17 -19.88 -29.60
N GLN A 317 0.53 -19.16 -28.75
CA GLN A 317 2.00 -19.25 -28.65
C GLN A 317 2.45 -20.67 -28.23
N GLY A 318 1.73 -21.29 -27.29
CA GLY A 318 1.95 -22.69 -26.93
C GLY A 318 1.73 -23.63 -28.11
N CYS A 319 0.62 -23.48 -28.85
CA CYS A 319 0.33 -24.27 -30.05
C CYS A 319 1.41 -24.12 -31.11
N GLN A 320 1.91 -22.91 -31.33
CA GLN A 320 3.03 -22.67 -32.29
C GLN A 320 4.32 -23.34 -31.84
N THR A 321 4.64 -23.27 -30.55
CA THR A 321 5.88 -23.83 -29.97
C THR A 321 5.93 -25.35 -30.11
N TYR A 322 4.80 -26.03 -29.95
CA TYR A 322 4.71 -27.49 -30.03
C TYR A 322 4.18 -28.02 -31.35
N GLY A 323 4.00 -27.13 -32.37
CA GLY A 323 3.62 -27.53 -33.72
C GLY A 323 2.19 -28.06 -33.86
N VAL A 324 1.33 -27.79 -32.91
CA VAL A 324 -0.08 -28.18 -32.92
C VAL A 324 -0.89 -27.02 -33.52
N ILE A 325 -0.98 -26.97 -34.84
CA ILE A 325 -1.86 -26.05 -35.58
C ILE A 325 -3.01 -26.89 -36.15
N ASP A 326 -3.95 -27.30 -35.32
CA ASP A 326 -5.21 -27.85 -35.82
C ASP A 326 -6.23 -26.72 -35.97
N ALA A 327 -6.70 -26.52 -37.22
CA ALA A 327 -7.70 -25.51 -37.59
C ALA A 327 -9.07 -25.72 -36.90
N GLN A 328 -9.24 -26.77 -36.13
CA GLN A 328 -10.48 -27.09 -35.39
C GLN A 328 -10.65 -26.39 -34.04
N VAL A 329 -9.63 -25.67 -33.55
CA VAL A 329 -9.69 -24.97 -32.26
C VAL A 329 -10.49 -23.66 -32.35
N PHE A 330 -10.88 -23.25 -33.56
CA PHE A 330 -11.58 -21.96 -33.82
C PHE A 330 -13.01 -22.10 -34.34
N SER A 331 -13.61 -23.27 -34.27
CA SER A 331 -15.01 -23.49 -34.69
C SER A 331 -15.99 -23.57 -33.50
#